data_9d62d9f89b3cf4e1abb4a6bd6e838aef
#
_entry.id   9d62d9f89b3cf4e1abb4a6bd6e838aef
#
_cell.length_a   1.000
_cell.length_b   1.000
_cell.length_c   1.000
_cell.angle_alpha   90.00
_cell.angle_beta   90.00
_cell.angle_gamma   90.00
#
_symmetry.space_group_name_H-M   'P 1'
#
loop_
_entity.id
_entity.type
_entity.pdbx_description
1 polymer ?
#
loop_
_entity_poly.entity_id
_entity_poly.type
_entity_poly.pdbx_seq_one_letter_code
_entity_poly.pdbx_strand_id
1 'polypeptide(L)'
;YWLRLQSSYAGVCVVAGGHVRAGHYEDASVSSEGVWVSVMDWLAAGVNPGSAKLFIQSQVPEHAELHLLLSMMTPISWLERVPTYKDQQEALKEKDLATYGFLGYPLLQSADILIYKAGQVPVGEDQVAHVELTREVARRFNHLYGRERVFEAKAEAAIKKMGKKNAKLYNSLRRSFQEKGDHEALATAQALLESQGKITLGDRERLFGFLEGGGKIILPEPQALLTQASKMPGVDGRKMSKPYG
;
A
#
# COMPACT_ATOMS: atom_id res chain seq x y z
N TYR A 1 9.14 16.56 -4.05
CA TYR A 1 8.29 15.60 -4.80
C TYR A 1 6.97 15.40 -4.08
N TRP A 2 7.01 15.04 -2.81
CA TRP A 2 5.84 14.85 -1.94
C TRP A 2 4.90 16.05 -1.95
N LEU A 3 5.47 17.25 -1.82
CA LEU A 3 4.72 18.52 -1.86
C LEU A 3 3.95 18.73 -3.17
N ARG A 4 4.46 18.23 -4.29
CA ARG A 4 3.74 18.27 -5.56
C ARG A 4 2.58 17.27 -5.59
N LEU A 5 2.74 16.11 -4.96
CA LEU A 5 1.69 15.08 -4.92
C LEU A 5 0.50 15.52 -4.07
N GLN A 6 0.69 16.21 -2.95
CA GLN A 6 -0.42 16.66 -2.08
C GLN A 6 -1.40 17.61 -2.78
N SER A 7 -0.97 18.31 -3.84
CA SER A 7 -1.86 19.16 -4.64
C SER A 7 -2.56 18.42 -5.79
N SER A 8 -2.06 17.23 -6.17
CA SER A 8 -2.54 16.44 -7.30
C SER A 8 -3.42 15.25 -6.89
N TYR A 9 -3.31 14.79 -5.65
CA TYR A 9 -4.00 13.61 -5.15
C TYR A 9 -4.80 13.92 -3.88
N ALA A 10 -6.06 13.51 -3.84
CA ALA A 10 -6.86 13.55 -2.62
C ALA A 10 -6.45 12.41 -1.69
N GLY A 11 -6.37 12.69 -0.38
CA GLY A 11 -6.19 11.64 0.64
C GLY A 11 -4.75 11.20 0.88
N VAL A 12 -3.77 12.04 0.60
CA VAL A 12 -2.37 11.79 0.96
C VAL A 12 -2.25 11.59 2.47
N CYS A 13 -1.82 10.41 2.91
CA CYS A 13 -1.58 10.08 4.31
C CYS A 13 -0.08 10.07 4.57
N VAL A 14 0.36 10.79 5.59
CA VAL A 14 1.74 10.78 6.08
C VAL A 14 1.75 10.09 7.44
N VAL A 15 2.55 9.06 7.58
CA VAL A 15 2.68 8.27 8.80
C VAL A 15 4.00 8.60 9.48
N ALA A 16 3.95 9.15 10.69
CA ALA A 16 5.10 9.23 11.57
C ALA A 16 5.20 7.91 12.35
N GLY A 17 6.18 7.06 11.99
CA GLY A 17 6.27 5.71 12.51
C GLY A 17 6.58 5.65 14.01
N GLY A 18 5.64 5.11 14.79
CA GLY A 18 5.83 4.76 16.20
C GLY A 18 6.22 3.29 16.39
N HIS A 19 5.47 2.36 15.81
CA HIS A 19 5.71 0.91 15.95
C HIS A 19 7.01 0.43 15.30
N VAL A 20 7.35 0.94 14.12
CA VAL A 20 8.57 0.55 13.40
C VAL A 20 9.83 0.91 14.19
N ARG A 21 9.79 2.00 14.95
CA ARG A 21 10.94 2.44 15.76
C ARG A 21 11.14 1.61 17.02
N ALA A 22 10.11 1.03 17.60
CA ALA A 22 10.21 0.22 18.81
C ALA A 22 11.14 -0.99 18.67
N GLY A 23 11.30 -1.52 17.45
CA GLY A 23 12.25 -2.60 17.16
C GLY A 23 13.71 -2.17 16.96
N HIS A 24 13.98 -0.86 16.88
CA HIS A 24 15.30 -0.32 16.55
C HIS A 24 15.96 0.50 17.68
N TYR A 25 15.20 0.91 18.68
CA TYR A 25 15.68 1.77 19.77
C TYR A 25 15.42 1.14 21.12
N GLU A 26 16.46 1.08 21.94
CA GLU A 26 16.41 0.62 23.33
C GLU A 26 15.74 1.66 24.25
N ASP A 27 15.73 2.93 23.84
CA ASP A 27 15.18 4.04 24.61
C ASP A 27 13.91 4.61 23.97
N ALA A 28 12.78 4.44 24.66
CA ALA A 28 11.48 4.93 24.23
C ALA A 28 11.39 6.48 24.20
N SER A 29 12.18 7.18 25.00
CA SER A 29 12.19 8.66 25.05
C SER A 29 12.72 9.26 23.73
N VAL A 30 13.78 8.68 23.18
CA VAL A 30 14.36 9.05 21.89
C VAL A 30 13.36 8.84 20.74
N SER A 31 12.53 7.80 20.84
CA SER A 31 11.49 7.53 19.86
C SER A 31 10.41 8.63 19.83
N SER A 32 9.97 9.10 21.01
CA SER A 32 8.94 10.15 21.12
C SER A 32 9.45 11.49 20.57
N GLU A 33 10.64 11.92 20.99
CA GLU A 33 11.24 13.17 20.51
C GLU A 33 11.45 13.16 18.98
N GLY A 34 11.96 12.06 18.45
CA GLY A 34 12.18 11.91 17.01
C GLY A 34 10.89 11.96 16.17
N VAL A 35 9.72 11.60 16.72
CA VAL A 35 8.43 11.78 16.05
C VAL A 35 8.09 13.25 15.89
N TRP A 36 8.23 14.05 16.96
CA TRP A 36 7.93 15.47 16.92
C TRP A 36 8.86 16.24 16.00
N VAL A 37 10.17 15.95 16.03
CA VAL A 37 11.14 16.52 15.10
C VAL A 37 10.75 16.22 13.65
N SER A 38 10.40 14.99 13.34
CA SER A 38 9.99 14.60 11.99
C SER A 38 8.74 15.35 11.52
N VAL A 39 7.75 15.53 12.39
CA VAL A 39 6.53 16.29 12.06
C VAL A 39 6.85 17.75 11.83
N MET A 40 7.70 18.37 12.67
CA MET A 40 8.15 19.75 12.48
C MET A 40 8.87 19.95 11.15
N ASP A 41 9.77 19.03 10.79
CA ASP A 41 10.48 19.05 9.50
C ASP A 41 9.51 18.98 8.32
N TRP A 42 8.48 18.12 8.38
CA TRP A 42 7.49 18.02 7.31
C TRP A 42 6.66 19.29 7.16
N LEU A 43 6.22 19.88 8.28
CA LEU A 43 5.48 21.14 8.25
C LEU A 43 6.35 22.30 7.73
N ALA A 44 7.61 22.38 8.18
CA ALA A 44 8.57 23.36 7.69
C ALA A 44 8.88 23.19 6.20
N ALA A 45 8.92 21.94 5.71
CA ALA A 45 9.07 21.63 4.29
C ALA A 45 7.84 21.98 3.44
N GLY A 46 6.68 22.30 4.06
CA GLY A 46 5.47 22.72 3.39
C GLY A 46 4.38 21.65 3.24
N VAL A 47 4.44 20.55 4.00
CA VAL A 47 3.31 19.62 4.10
C VAL A 47 2.13 20.34 4.76
N ASN A 48 1.00 20.39 4.05
CA ASN A 48 -0.18 21.11 4.52
C ASN A 48 -1.17 20.15 5.22
N PRO A 49 -1.40 20.31 6.55
CA PRO A 49 -2.34 19.45 7.30
C PRO A 49 -3.80 19.55 6.83
N GLY A 50 -4.15 20.63 6.09
CA GLY A 50 -5.48 20.77 5.48
C GLY A 50 -5.71 19.85 4.30
N SER A 51 -4.64 19.45 3.59
CA SER A 51 -4.69 18.56 2.43
C SER A 51 -4.07 17.18 2.67
N ALA A 52 -3.21 17.05 3.69
CA ALA A 52 -2.59 15.79 4.07
C ALA A 52 -2.98 15.40 5.50
N LYS A 53 -3.22 14.11 5.75
CA LYS A 53 -3.47 13.61 7.10
C LYS A 53 -2.14 13.27 7.77
N LEU A 54 -1.88 13.91 8.91
CA LEU A 54 -0.71 13.64 9.75
C LEU A 54 -1.17 12.92 11.01
N PHE A 55 -0.55 11.79 11.33
CA PHE A 55 -0.87 11.01 12.52
C PHE A 55 0.33 10.19 12.99
N ILE A 56 0.30 9.79 14.25
CA ILE A 56 1.29 8.87 14.83
C ILE A 56 0.75 7.45 14.64
N GLN A 57 1.51 6.58 13.96
CA GLN A 57 1.10 5.20 13.62
C GLN A 57 0.59 4.43 14.85
N SER A 58 1.28 4.53 15.99
CA SER A 58 0.90 3.82 17.23
C SER A 58 -0.40 4.32 17.87
N GLN A 59 -0.94 5.47 17.45
CA GLN A 59 -2.24 5.96 17.89
C GLN A 59 -3.40 5.48 17.02
N VAL A 60 -3.10 4.73 15.97
CA VAL A 60 -4.08 4.07 15.08
C VAL A 60 -3.85 2.57 15.16
N PRO A 61 -4.42 1.88 16.17
CA PRO A 61 -4.14 0.46 16.46
C PRO A 61 -4.50 -0.47 15.30
N GLU A 62 -5.37 -0.06 14.40
CA GLU A 62 -5.80 -0.82 13.23
C GLU A 62 -4.62 -1.19 12.30
N HIS A 63 -3.53 -0.42 12.30
CA HIS A 63 -2.29 -0.79 11.60
C HIS A 63 -1.70 -2.11 12.15
N ALA A 64 -1.62 -2.21 13.47
CA ALA A 64 -1.12 -3.41 14.14
C ALA A 64 -2.10 -4.60 13.99
N GLU A 65 -3.40 -4.33 14.05
CA GLU A 65 -4.43 -5.37 13.84
C GLU A 65 -4.38 -5.93 12.42
N LEU A 66 -4.30 -5.05 11.41
CA LEU A 66 -4.17 -5.50 10.02
C LEU A 66 -2.84 -6.25 9.80
N HIS A 67 -1.73 -5.76 10.37
CA HIS A 67 -0.45 -6.48 10.33
C HIS A 67 -0.59 -7.90 10.87
N LEU A 68 -1.24 -8.07 12.02
CA LEU A 68 -1.48 -9.38 12.61
C LEU A 68 -2.28 -10.29 11.66
N LEU A 69 -3.37 -9.78 11.08
CA LEU A 69 -4.18 -10.55 10.11
C LEU A 69 -3.36 -10.94 8.87
N LEU A 70 -2.58 -10.02 8.32
CA LEU A 70 -1.71 -10.28 7.17
C LEU A 70 -0.63 -11.31 7.51
N SER A 71 -0.10 -11.32 8.75
CA SER A 71 0.93 -12.27 9.18
C SER A 71 0.44 -13.72 9.19
N MET A 72 -0.87 -13.95 9.38
CA MET A 72 -1.46 -15.29 9.36
C MET A 72 -1.47 -15.94 7.97
N MET A 73 -1.30 -15.15 6.92
CA MET A 73 -1.38 -15.66 5.55
C MET A 73 -0.09 -15.44 4.74
N THR A 74 0.85 -14.64 5.23
CA THR A 74 2.07 -14.30 4.49
C THR A 74 3.17 -15.32 4.75
N PRO A 75 3.71 -16.01 3.72
CA PRO A 75 4.81 -16.94 3.90
C PRO A 75 6.08 -16.23 4.39
N ILE A 76 6.78 -16.82 5.37
CA ILE A 76 8.04 -16.29 5.91
C ILE A 76 9.08 -16.07 4.79
N SER A 77 9.15 -17.00 3.83
CA SER A 77 10.06 -16.91 2.69
C SER A 77 9.88 -15.65 1.82
N TRP A 78 8.71 -15.00 1.87
CA TRP A 78 8.52 -13.73 1.19
C TRP A 78 9.23 -12.59 1.91
N LEU A 79 9.22 -12.60 3.23
CA LEU A 79 9.88 -11.61 4.07
C LEU A 79 11.41 -11.77 4.01
N GLU A 80 11.91 -13.00 4.04
CA GLU A 80 13.34 -13.33 3.93
C GLU A 80 13.96 -12.91 2.59
N ARG A 81 13.14 -12.82 1.53
CA ARG A 81 13.60 -12.39 0.19
C ARG A 81 13.71 -10.89 0.03
N VAL A 82 13.17 -10.09 0.95
CA VAL A 82 13.28 -8.63 0.88
C VAL A 82 14.74 -8.24 1.02
N PRO A 83 15.36 -7.57 0.03
CA PRO A 83 16.80 -7.28 0.03
C PRO A 83 17.26 -6.55 1.28
N THR A 84 16.48 -5.61 1.77
CA THR A 84 16.79 -4.80 2.96
C THR A 84 17.01 -5.66 4.22
N TYR A 85 16.35 -6.81 4.33
CA TYR A 85 16.54 -7.73 5.45
C TYR A 85 17.96 -8.32 5.45
N LYS A 86 18.44 -8.77 4.28
CA LYS A 86 19.78 -9.33 4.12
C LYS A 86 20.87 -8.27 4.31
N ASP A 87 20.69 -7.11 3.68
CA ASP A 87 21.66 -6.01 3.77
C ASP A 87 21.82 -5.52 5.21
N GLN A 88 20.74 -5.47 5.98
CA GLN A 88 20.76 -5.06 7.38
C GLN A 88 21.36 -6.15 8.28
N GLN A 89 21.11 -7.44 8.01
CA GLN A 89 21.77 -8.53 8.73
C GLN A 89 23.30 -8.47 8.57
N GLU A 90 23.80 -8.13 7.38
CA GLU A 90 25.22 -7.97 7.14
C GLU A 90 25.81 -6.73 7.80
N ALA A 91 25.08 -5.59 7.75
CA ALA A 91 25.54 -4.32 8.29
C ALA A 91 25.51 -4.25 9.83
N LEU A 92 24.67 -5.06 10.49
CA LEU A 92 24.42 -5.01 11.93
C LEU A 92 24.74 -6.36 12.61
N LYS A 93 25.79 -7.03 12.18
CA LYS A 93 26.24 -8.33 12.72
C LYS A 93 26.45 -8.36 14.24
N GLU A 94 26.66 -7.21 14.86
CA GLU A 94 26.84 -7.06 16.32
C GLU A 94 25.53 -6.98 17.11
N LYS A 95 24.37 -6.79 16.43
CA LYS A 95 23.05 -6.75 17.06
C LYS A 95 22.29 -8.04 16.76
N ASP A 96 21.63 -8.60 17.77
CA ASP A 96 20.70 -9.71 17.56
C ASP A 96 19.45 -9.23 16.82
N LEU A 97 19.50 -9.28 15.49
CA LEU A 97 18.40 -8.91 14.60
C LEU A 97 17.48 -10.08 14.27
N ALA A 98 17.69 -11.25 14.88
CA ALA A 98 16.89 -12.45 14.64
C ALA A 98 15.54 -12.40 15.38
N THR A 99 14.90 -11.22 15.40
CA THR A 99 13.59 -11.05 16.02
C THR A 99 12.48 -11.07 14.97
N TYR A 100 11.28 -11.51 15.37
CA TYR A 100 10.09 -11.44 14.52
C TYR A 100 9.80 -10.00 14.07
N GLY A 101 9.94 -9.02 14.96
CA GLY A 101 9.70 -7.61 14.63
C GLY A 101 10.62 -7.11 13.51
N PHE A 102 11.88 -7.54 13.52
CA PHE A 102 12.83 -7.19 12.47
C PHE A 102 12.52 -7.86 11.13
N LEU A 103 12.17 -9.15 11.13
CA LEU A 103 11.74 -9.87 9.92
C LEU A 103 10.39 -9.37 9.42
N GLY A 104 9.48 -9.04 10.33
CA GLY A 104 8.09 -8.69 10.03
C GLY A 104 7.83 -7.22 9.68
N TYR A 105 8.80 -6.30 9.84
CA TYR A 105 8.54 -4.89 9.60
C TYR A 105 8.10 -4.55 8.16
N PRO A 106 8.55 -5.23 7.09
CA PRO A 106 8.05 -4.96 5.75
C PRO A 106 6.55 -5.30 5.61
N LEU A 107 6.07 -6.26 6.40
CA LEU A 107 4.65 -6.60 6.43
C LEU A 107 3.83 -5.57 7.21
N LEU A 108 4.38 -4.96 8.27
CA LEU A 108 3.76 -3.82 8.94
C LEU A 108 3.67 -2.62 7.99
N GLN A 109 4.70 -2.36 7.21
CA GLN A 109 4.67 -1.35 6.15
C GLN A 109 3.60 -1.67 5.09
N SER A 110 3.41 -2.93 4.75
CA SER A 110 2.32 -3.34 3.86
C SER A 110 0.95 -3.05 4.48
N ALA A 111 0.76 -3.25 5.78
CA ALA A 111 -0.46 -2.88 6.48
C ALA A 111 -0.70 -1.37 6.45
N ASP A 112 0.35 -0.55 6.64
CA ASP A 112 0.28 0.92 6.56
C ASP A 112 -0.24 1.41 5.20
N ILE A 113 0.13 0.72 4.13
CA ILE A 113 -0.29 1.06 2.77
C ILE A 113 -1.71 0.54 2.48
N LEU A 114 -1.97 -0.72 2.81
CA LEU A 114 -3.20 -1.42 2.41
C LEU A 114 -4.42 -0.98 3.21
N ILE A 115 -4.26 -0.55 4.47
CA ILE A 115 -5.37 -0.07 5.30
C ILE A 115 -6.07 1.14 4.68
N TYR A 116 -5.33 1.98 3.97
CA TYR A 116 -5.85 3.16 3.26
C TYR A 116 -6.20 2.87 1.81
N LYS A 117 -6.08 1.62 1.35
CA LYS A 117 -6.30 1.22 -0.04
C LYS A 117 -5.53 2.10 -1.03
N ALA A 118 -4.29 2.45 -0.68
CA ALA A 118 -3.45 3.31 -1.51
C ALA A 118 -3.12 2.61 -2.83
N GLY A 119 -3.48 3.24 -3.95
CA GLY A 119 -3.14 2.75 -5.29
C GLY A 119 -1.74 3.14 -5.74
N GLN A 120 -1.18 4.20 -5.15
CA GLN A 120 0.16 4.73 -5.50
C GLN A 120 0.91 5.09 -4.23
N VAL A 121 2.19 4.73 -4.17
CA VAL A 121 3.05 4.96 -2.99
C VAL A 121 4.34 5.64 -3.45
N PRO A 122 4.56 6.92 -3.09
CA PRO A 122 5.81 7.61 -3.39
C PRO A 122 6.92 7.07 -2.51
N VAL A 123 7.93 6.49 -3.13
CA VAL A 123 9.04 5.82 -2.44
C VAL A 123 10.39 6.10 -3.10
N GLY A 124 11.47 5.93 -2.34
CA GLY A 124 12.81 5.77 -2.88
C GLY A 124 13.00 4.41 -3.56
N GLU A 125 14.03 4.29 -4.38
CA GLU A 125 14.35 3.05 -5.11
C GLU A 125 14.56 1.86 -4.16
N ASP A 126 15.11 2.10 -2.98
CA ASP A 126 15.34 1.08 -1.93
C ASP A 126 14.06 0.52 -1.32
N GLN A 127 12.92 1.19 -1.50
CA GLN A 127 11.61 0.78 -0.97
C GLN A 127 10.73 0.07 -2.03
N VAL A 128 11.19 -0.04 -3.28
CA VAL A 128 10.44 -0.69 -4.36
C VAL A 128 10.12 -2.13 -4.00
N ALA A 129 11.09 -2.87 -3.44
CA ALA A 129 10.90 -4.26 -3.03
C ALA A 129 9.81 -4.42 -1.95
N HIS A 130 9.66 -3.43 -1.06
CA HIS A 130 8.59 -3.42 -0.05
C HIS A 130 7.21 -3.17 -0.68
N VAL A 131 7.13 -2.31 -1.69
CA VAL A 131 5.88 -2.10 -2.43
C VAL A 131 5.51 -3.35 -3.24
N GLU A 132 6.47 -4.04 -3.85
CA GLU A 132 6.22 -5.32 -4.53
C GLU A 132 5.76 -6.40 -3.56
N LEU A 133 6.36 -6.51 -2.37
CA LEU A 133 5.85 -7.38 -1.31
C LEU A 133 4.39 -7.03 -0.96
N THR A 134 4.09 -5.75 -0.82
CA THR A 134 2.72 -5.29 -0.51
C THR A 134 1.72 -5.70 -1.59
N ARG A 135 2.11 -5.65 -2.87
CA ARG A 135 1.29 -6.14 -3.99
C ARG A 135 1.02 -7.64 -3.91
N GLU A 136 2.06 -8.43 -3.62
CA GLU A 136 1.92 -9.89 -3.44
C GLU A 136 0.99 -10.23 -2.26
N VAL A 137 1.12 -9.50 -1.14
CA VAL A 137 0.25 -9.64 0.03
C VAL A 137 -1.20 -9.29 -0.32
N ALA A 138 -1.44 -8.17 -1.00
CA ALA A 138 -2.78 -7.78 -1.46
C ALA A 138 -3.40 -8.83 -2.38
N ARG A 139 -2.64 -9.32 -3.35
CA ARG A 139 -3.07 -10.37 -4.29
C ARG A 139 -3.45 -11.66 -3.56
N ARG A 140 -2.62 -12.11 -2.62
CA ARG A 140 -2.89 -13.27 -1.81
C ARG A 140 -4.13 -13.10 -0.93
N PHE A 141 -4.29 -11.93 -0.31
CA PHE A 141 -5.47 -11.61 0.48
C PHE A 141 -6.74 -11.69 -0.38
N ASN A 142 -6.75 -11.06 -1.55
CA ASN A 142 -7.87 -11.09 -2.47
C ASN A 142 -8.17 -12.52 -2.94
N HIS A 143 -7.14 -13.33 -3.20
CA HIS A 143 -7.31 -14.73 -3.59
C HIS A 143 -7.99 -15.56 -2.48
N LEU A 144 -7.60 -15.36 -1.22
CA LEU A 144 -8.12 -16.13 -0.09
C LEU A 144 -9.52 -15.64 0.34
N TYR A 145 -9.74 -14.34 0.40
CA TYR A 145 -10.93 -13.74 0.99
C TYR A 145 -11.88 -13.09 -0.02
N GLY A 146 -11.46 -12.90 -1.27
CA GLY A 146 -12.29 -12.37 -2.34
C GLY A 146 -13.30 -13.36 -2.92
N ARG A 147 -13.19 -14.66 -2.58
CA ARG A 147 -14.12 -15.69 -3.04
C ARG A 147 -15.41 -15.64 -2.23
N GLU A 148 -16.49 -15.18 -2.87
CA GLU A 148 -17.82 -15.18 -2.28
C GLU A 148 -18.63 -16.38 -2.83
N ARG A 149 -19.52 -16.94 -1.99
CA ARG A 149 -20.54 -17.87 -2.49
C ARG A 149 -21.42 -17.13 -3.50
N VAL A 150 -21.67 -17.79 -4.65
CA VAL A 150 -22.52 -17.24 -5.74
C VAL A 150 -21.96 -15.91 -6.29
N PHE A 151 -20.64 -15.78 -6.37
CA PHE A 151 -19.94 -14.54 -6.78
C PHE A 151 -20.48 -13.99 -8.13
N GLU A 152 -20.62 -14.86 -9.14
CA GLU A 152 -21.10 -14.47 -10.47
C GLU A 152 -22.52 -13.90 -10.46
N ALA A 153 -23.45 -14.55 -9.75
CA ALA A 153 -24.82 -14.07 -9.64
C ALA A 153 -24.90 -12.72 -8.91
N LYS A 154 -24.07 -12.52 -7.88
CA LYS A 154 -23.96 -11.24 -7.19
C LYS A 154 -23.32 -10.16 -8.08
N ALA A 155 -22.34 -10.50 -8.91
CA ALA A 155 -21.74 -9.60 -9.88
C ALA A 155 -22.78 -9.16 -10.93
N GLU A 156 -23.55 -10.09 -11.48
CA GLU A 156 -24.64 -9.78 -12.42
C GLU A 156 -25.71 -8.89 -11.80
N ALA A 157 -26.08 -9.13 -10.54
CA ALA A 157 -27.00 -8.28 -9.81
C ALA A 157 -26.43 -6.87 -9.63
N ALA A 158 -25.14 -6.73 -9.34
CA ALA A 158 -24.46 -5.43 -9.22
C ALA A 158 -24.39 -4.69 -10.57
N ILE A 159 -24.14 -5.41 -11.68
CA ILE A 159 -24.16 -4.84 -13.03
C ILE A 159 -25.54 -4.22 -13.34
N LYS A 160 -26.63 -4.91 -12.98
CA LYS A 160 -27.99 -4.40 -13.19
C LYS A 160 -28.25 -3.07 -12.47
N LYS A 161 -27.65 -2.86 -11.29
CA LYS A 161 -27.77 -1.59 -10.52
C LYS A 161 -27.15 -0.39 -11.23
N MET A 162 -26.18 -0.58 -12.13
CA MET A 162 -25.57 0.51 -12.90
C MET A 162 -26.49 1.09 -13.99
N GLY A 163 -27.63 0.45 -14.27
CA GLY A 163 -28.57 0.80 -15.32
C GLY A 163 -28.16 0.27 -16.70
N LYS A 164 -29.12 0.17 -17.61
CA LYS A 164 -28.95 -0.54 -18.90
C LYS A 164 -27.78 -0.06 -19.76
N LYS A 165 -27.55 1.25 -19.83
CA LYS A 165 -26.47 1.85 -20.65
C LYS A 165 -25.09 1.46 -20.11
N ASN A 166 -24.86 1.70 -18.81
CA ASN A 166 -23.58 1.42 -18.17
C ASN A 166 -23.29 -0.09 -18.06
N ALA A 167 -24.32 -0.90 -17.80
CA ALA A 167 -24.21 -2.35 -17.81
C ALA A 167 -23.76 -2.90 -19.17
N LYS A 168 -24.35 -2.39 -20.28
CA LYS A 168 -23.94 -2.78 -21.64
C LYS A 168 -22.49 -2.37 -21.94
N LEU A 169 -22.10 -1.15 -21.56
CA LEU A 169 -20.75 -0.65 -21.73
C LEU A 169 -19.74 -1.49 -20.92
N TYR A 170 -20.01 -1.72 -19.64
CA TYR A 170 -19.17 -2.56 -18.77
C TYR A 170 -18.95 -3.95 -19.35
N ASN A 171 -20.01 -4.63 -19.78
CA ASN A 171 -19.90 -5.97 -20.36
C ASN A 171 -19.10 -6.00 -21.67
N SER A 172 -19.20 -4.96 -22.51
CA SER A 172 -18.41 -4.82 -23.72
C SER A 172 -16.92 -4.65 -23.40
N LEU A 173 -16.60 -3.76 -22.46
CA LEU A 173 -15.22 -3.51 -22.02
C LEU A 173 -14.61 -4.76 -21.36
N ARG A 174 -15.36 -5.44 -20.48
CA ARG A 174 -14.95 -6.70 -19.86
C ARG A 174 -14.62 -7.76 -20.91
N ARG A 175 -15.46 -7.92 -21.92
CA ARG A 175 -15.22 -8.86 -23.01
C ARG A 175 -13.97 -8.48 -23.80
N SER A 176 -13.78 -7.20 -24.14
CA SER A 176 -12.57 -6.73 -24.85
C SER A 176 -11.30 -7.06 -24.06
N PHE A 177 -11.31 -6.81 -22.75
CA PHE A 177 -10.18 -7.14 -21.89
C PHE A 177 -9.95 -8.67 -21.80
N GLN A 178 -10.99 -9.46 -21.52
CA GLN A 178 -10.84 -10.90 -21.31
C GLN A 178 -10.50 -11.69 -22.57
N GLU A 179 -11.03 -11.28 -23.72
CA GLU A 179 -10.79 -11.99 -24.99
C GLU A 179 -9.52 -11.50 -25.72
N LYS A 180 -9.13 -10.22 -25.55
CA LYS A 180 -8.06 -9.58 -26.34
C LYS A 180 -6.88 -9.03 -25.51
N GLY A 181 -6.99 -9.06 -24.17
CA GLY A 181 -5.99 -8.42 -23.30
C GLY A 181 -5.96 -6.90 -23.39
N ASP A 182 -7.08 -6.28 -23.78
CA ASP A 182 -7.17 -4.82 -24.01
C ASP A 182 -7.11 -4.04 -22.69
N HIS A 183 -5.92 -3.55 -22.35
CA HIS A 183 -5.67 -2.78 -21.13
C HIS A 183 -6.32 -1.39 -21.14
N GLU A 184 -6.60 -0.81 -22.30
CA GLU A 184 -7.33 0.46 -22.40
C GLU A 184 -8.82 0.24 -22.04
N ALA A 185 -9.40 -0.86 -22.51
CA ALA A 185 -10.74 -1.28 -22.09
C ALA A 185 -10.81 -1.57 -20.58
N LEU A 186 -9.77 -2.18 -20.00
CA LEU A 186 -9.67 -2.39 -18.54
C LEU A 186 -9.70 -1.06 -17.79
N ALA A 187 -8.83 -0.11 -18.14
CA ALA A 187 -8.76 1.20 -17.50
C ALA A 187 -10.08 1.98 -17.64
N THR A 188 -10.70 1.93 -18.81
CA THR A 188 -12.02 2.57 -19.07
C THR A 188 -13.11 1.95 -18.19
N ALA A 189 -13.13 0.62 -18.03
CA ALA A 189 -14.10 -0.06 -17.18
C ALA A 189 -13.88 0.25 -15.69
N GLN A 190 -12.63 0.37 -15.24
CA GLN A 190 -12.31 0.78 -13.88
C GLN A 190 -12.80 2.21 -13.61
N ALA A 191 -12.52 3.16 -14.49
CA ALA A 191 -13.01 4.54 -14.39
C ALA A 191 -14.55 4.61 -14.39
N LEU A 192 -15.21 3.78 -15.23
CA LEU A 192 -16.65 3.66 -15.22
C LEU A 192 -17.18 3.21 -13.85
N LEU A 193 -16.58 2.21 -13.21
CA LEU A 193 -16.98 1.71 -11.89
C LEU A 193 -16.78 2.77 -10.79
N GLU A 194 -15.69 3.53 -10.85
CA GLU A 194 -15.40 4.61 -9.91
C GLU A 194 -16.43 5.74 -9.99
N SER A 195 -16.89 6.06 -11.19
CA SER A 195 -17.90 7.11 -11.41
C SER A 195 -19.32 6.74 -10.95
N GLN A 196 -19.57 5.45 -10.62
CA GLN A 196 -20.91 4.99 -10.24
C GLN A 196 -21.25 5.32 -8.78
N GLY A 197 -22.15 6.28 -8.55
CA GLY A 197 -22.65 6.60 -7.21
C GLY A 197 -23.77 5.66 -6.70
N LYS A 198 -24.34 4.83 -7.55
CA LYS A 198 -25.51 3.97 -7.21
C LYS A 198 -25.13 2.56 -6.73
N ILE A 199 -23.86 2.17 -6.84
CA ILE A 199 -23.38 0.86 -6.39
C ILE A 199 -22.68 1.00 -5.05
N THR A 200 -22.83 -0.01 -4.19
CA THR A 200 -22.15 -0.05 -2.89
C THR A 200 -20.64 -0.31 -3.08
N LEU A 201 -19.84 -0.01 -2.05
CA LEU A 201 -18.43 -0.33 -2.06
C LEU A 201 -18.19 -1.83 -2.34
N GLY A 202 -18.96 -2.71 -1.68
CA GLY A 202 -18.87 -4.16 -1.89
C GLY A 202 -19.25 -4.60 -3.30
N ASP A 203 -20.23 -3.94 -3.95
CA ASP A 203 -20.55 -4.19 -5.36
C ASP A 203 -19.43 -3.73 -6.28
N ARG A 204 -18.81 -2.59 -5.99
CA ARG A 204 -17.69 -2.05 -6.76
C ARG A 204 -16.47 -2.99 -6.70
N GLU A 205 -16.07 -3.39 -5.51
CA GLU A 205 -14.96 -4.34 -5.30
C GLU A 205 -15.21 -5.69 -6.01
N ARG A 206 -16.48 -6.14 -6.02
CA ARG A 206 -16.89 -7.35 -6.74
C ARG A 206 -16.79 -7.17 -8.25
N LEU A 207 -17.21 -6.03 -8.78
CA LEU A 207 -17.16 -5.76 -10.21
C LEU A 207 -15.74 -5.54 -10.72
N PHE A 208 -14.83 -4.97 -9.92
CA PHE A 208 -13.42 -4.94 -10.26
C PHE A 208 -12.85 -6.36 -10.42
N GLY A 209 -13.10 -7.25 -9.46
CA GLY A 209 -12.66 -8.63 -9.57
C GLY A 209 -13.32 -9.41 -10.71
N PHE A 210 -14.62 -9.18 -10.95
CA PHE A 210 -15.34 -9.82 -12.06
C PHE A 210 -14.85 -9.35 -13.44
N LEU A 211 -14.39 -8.08 -13.53
CA LEU A 211 -13.76 -7.53 -14.73
C LEU A 211 -12.51 -8.32 -15.13
N GLU A 212 -11.69 -8.68 -14.16
CA GLU A 212 -10.45 -9.42 -14.34
C GLU A 212 -10.60 -10.95 -14.34
N GLY A 213 -11.83 -11.45 -14.17
CA GLY A 213 -12.12 -12.88 -14.12
C GLY A 213 -11.77 -13.55 -12.78
N GLY A 214 -11.52 -12.74 -11.74
CA GLY A 214 -11.22 -13.16 -10.38
C GLY A 214 -12.37 -13.00 -9.40
N GLY A 215 -12.08 -13.22 -8.10
CA GLY A 215 -12.96 -12.90 -6.99
C GLY A 215 -12.96 -11.38 -6.68
N LYS A 216 -13.68 -11.00 -5.63
CA LYS A 216 -13.75 -9.61 -5.17
C LYS A 216 -12.35 -9.05 -4.87
N ILE A 217 -12.03 -7.87 -5.42
CA ILE A 217 -10.82 -7.13 -5.06
C ILE A 217 -11.11 -6.29 -3.82
N ILE A 218 -10.61 -6.72 -2.69
CA ILE A 218 -10.78 -6.06 -1.38
C ILE A 218 -9.67 -5.06 -1.15
N LEU A 219 -8.42 -5.46 -1.44
CA LEU A 219 -7.23 -4.65 -1.31
C LEU A 219 -6.64 -4.36 -2.69
N PRO A 220 -6.43 -3.10 -3.08
CA PRO A 220 -5.78 -2.76 -4.34
C PRO A 220 -4.31 -3.17 -4.31
N GLU A 221 -3.73 -3.45 -5.47
CA GLU A 221 -2.30 -3.66 -5.64
C GLU A 221 -1.61 -2.30 -5.83
N PRO A 222 -0.84 -1.80 -4.86
CA PRO A 222 -0.23 -0.48 -4.97
C PRO A 222 0.90 -0.47 -6.00
N GLN A 223 1.16 0.71 -6.56
CA GLN A 223 2.28 0.95 -7.47
C GLN A 223 3.28 1.91 -6.83
N ALA A 224 4.56 1.63 -6.96
CA ALA A 224 5.63 2.53 -6.53
C ALA A 224 5.71 3.74 -7.48
N LEU A 225 5.70 4.95 -6.90
CA LEU A 225 6.00 6.17 -7.62
C LEU A 225 7.44 6.60 -7.31
N LEU A 226 8.31 6.48 -8.30
CA LEU A 226 9.70 6.90 -8.20
C LEU A 226 9.90 8.35 -8.62
N THR A 227 10.83 9.04 -7.97
CA THR A 227 11.31 10.34 -8.41
C THR A 227 12.47 10.19 -9.40
N GLN A 228 12.73 11.22 -10.22
CA GLN A 228 13.93 11.26 -11.06
C GLN A 228 15.23 11.25 -10.22
N ALA A 229 15.17 11.71 -8.96
CA ALA A 229 16.26 11.67 -7.98
C ALA A 229 15.99 10.59 -6.92
N SER A 230 15.81 9.35 -7.35
CA SER A 230 15.49 8.21 -6.48
C SER A 230 16.61 7.82 -5.51
N LYS A 231 17.85 8.24 -5.79
CA LYS A 231 19.04 8.07 -4.92
C LYS A 231 19.59 9.45 -4.56
N MET A 232 19.57 9.79 -3.27
CA MET A 232 20.29 10.96 -2.76
C MET A 232 21.62 10.49 -2.16
N PRO A 233 22.77 10.93 -2.71
CA PRO A 233 24.05 10.65 -2.10
C PRO A 233 24.21 11.50 -0.82
N GLY A 234 24.78 10.91 0.22
CA GLY A 234 25.26 11.65 1.39
C GLY A 234 26.49 12.51 1.04
N VAL A 235 26.91 13.35 1.98
CA VAL A 235 28.10 14.22 1.82
C VAL A 235 29.37 13.41 1.56
N ASP A 236 29.39 12.16 2.02
CA ASP A 236 30.48 11.18 1.84
C ASP A 236 30.37 10.36 0.53
N GLY A 237 29.39 10.67 -0.34
CA GLY A 237 29.12 9.96 -1.58
C GLY A 237 28.42 8.61 -1.42
N ARG A 238 28.14 8.15 -0.20
CA ARG A 238 27.35 6.96 0.09
C ARG A 238 25.86 7.28 0.06
N LYS A 239 25.01 6.25 0.11
CA LYS A 239 23.57 6.44 0.28
C LYS A 239 23.31 7.20 1.58
N MET A 240 22.58 8.34 1.50
CA MET A 240 22.16 9.08 2.69
C MET A 240 21.33 8.18 3.61
N SER A 241 21.81 7.98 4.83
CA SER A 241 21.15 7.17 5.85
C SER A 241 21.37 7.79 7.23
N LYS A 242 20.31 7.90 8.05
CA LYS A 242 20.39 8.44 9.41
C LYS A 242 21.42 7.76 10.35
N PRO A 243 21.77 6.46 10.19
CA PRO A 243 22.81 5.84 11.03
C PRO A 243 24.23 6.33 10.79
N TYR A 244 24.48 7.10 9.76
CA TYR A 244 25.83 7.59 9.41
C TYR A 244 26.08 9.08 9.75
N GLY A 245 25.30 9.67 10.64
CA GLY A 245 25.46 11.02 11.19
C GLY A 245 24.54 12.05 10.65
#